data_d55a16b00afb722063aa8189565ab1b6
#
_entry.id   d55a16b00afb722063aa8189565ab1b6
#
_cell.length_a   1.000
_cell.length_b   1.000
_cell.length_c   1.000
_cell.angle_alpha   90.00
_cell.angle_beta   90.00
_cell.angle_gamma   90.00
#
_symmetry.space_group_name_H-M   'P 1'
#
loop_
_entity.id
_entity.type
_entity.pdbx_description
1 polymer ?
#
loop_
_entity_poly.entity_id
_entity_poly.type
_entity_poly.pdbx_seq_one_letter_code
_entity_poly.pdbx_strand_id
1 'polypeptide(L)'
;RERQLTKLDELIKARFVEMFGDPYTNSKDYPLKKGESFFKLSNGKAVPESKRLNGGIPAYGGNGISWYTDESLFDADTIVVGRVGFQRGNVHLVKGPLWVTDNAMYMSSCDFSQYNLTFLIELMAHVDFTKFQDAGDLKKITQRPFMQFEYLCPPLSLQNQFADFVAEVDKSKVEVQKALDQT
;
A
#
# COMPACT_ATOMS: atom_id res chain seq x y z
N ARG A 1 23.01 0.40 -12.31
CA ARG A 1 21.82 1.25 -12.19
C ARG A 1 20.63 0.52 -11.58
N GLU A 2 20.30 -0.71 -11.97
CA GLU A 2 19.30 -1.54 -11.29
C GLU A 2 19.64 -1.75 -9.81
N ARG A 3 20.92 -1.99 -9.51
CA ARG A 3 21.42 -2.05 -8.12
C ARG A 3 21.21 -0.73 -7.37
N GLN A 4 21.23 0.42 -8.05
CA GLN A 4 20.97 1.72 -7.43
C GLN A 4 19.50 1.85 -7.02
N LEU A 5 18.55 1.41 -7.86
CA LEU A 5 17.12 1.38 -7.51
C LEU A 5 16.86 0.48 -6.30
N THR A 6 17.43 -0.72 -6.29
CA THR A 6 17.33 -1.64 -5.14
C THR A 6 17.88 -1.02 -3.86
N LYS A 7 19.03 -0.34 -3.93
CA LYS A 7 19.62 0.34 -2.77
C LYS A 7 18.75 1.49 -2.26
N LEU A 8 18.07 2.22 -3.15
CA LEU A 8 17.14 3.28 -2.76
C LEU A 8 15.90 2.71 -2.06
N ASP A 9 15.39 1.55 -2.50
CA ASP A 9 14.32 0.84 -1.81
C ASP A 9 14.76 0.35 -0.42
N GLU A 10 15.96 -0.21 -0.32
CA GLU A 10 16.55 -0.64 0.95
C GLU A 10 16.75 0.54 1.91
N LEU A 11 17.08 1.71 1.39
CA LEU A 11 17.26 2.93 2.19
C LEU A 11 15.95 3.37 2.85
N ILE A 12 14.83 3.30 2.13
CA ILE A 12 13.49 3.59 2.68
C ILE A 12 13.17 2.62 3.81
N LYS A 13 13.38 1.32 3.60
CA LYS A 13 13.15 0.29 4.63
C LYS A 13 14.01 0.51 5.87
N ALA A 14 15.29 0.79 5.68
CA ALA A 14 16.22 1.05 6.78
C ALA A 14 15.82 2.29 7.58
N ARG A 15 15.41 3.36 6.90
CA ARG A 15 14.95 4.59 7.55
C ARG A 15 13.68 4.36 8.36
N PHE A 16 12.75 3.57 7.83
CA PHE A 16 11.56 3.19 8.57
C PHE A 16 11.90 2.49 9.89
N VAL A 17 12.75 1.47 9.84
CA VAL A 17 13.17 0.73 11.05
C VAL A 17 13.93 1.62 12.04
N GLU A 18 14.79 2.49 11.55
CA GLU A 18 15.51 3.47 12.39
C GLU A 18 14.56 4.39 13.14
N MET A 19 13.54 4.93 12.46
CA MET A 19 12.60 5.87 13.05
C MET A 19 11.52 5.20 13.92
N PHE A 20 11.02 4.04 13.50
CA PHE A 20 9.82 3.45 14.08
C PHE A 20 10.01 2.07 14.70
N GLY A 21 11.13 1.40 14.44
CA GLY A 21 11.39 0.05 14.91
C GLY A 21 10.62 -1.02 14.14
N ASP A 22 10.56 -2.21 14.72
CA ASP A 22 9.84 -3.35 14.17
C ASP A 22 8.34 -3.25 14.49
N PRO A 23 7.45 -3.31 13.47
CA PRO A 23 6.01 -3.28 13.69
C PRO A 23 5.43 -4.39 14.56
N TYR A 24 6.08 -5.55 14.63
CA TYR A 24 5.62 -6.68 15.43
C TYR A 24 5.97 -6.52 16.91
N THR A 25 7.13 -5.97 17.22
CA THR A 25 7.63 -5.89 18.60
C THR A 25 7.40 -4.54 19.24
N ASN A 26 7.12 -3.50 18.45
CA ASN A 26 6.97 -2.13 18.92
C ASN A 26 8.09 -1.70 19.88
N SER A 27 9.34 -1.90 19.47
CA SER A 27 10.52 -1.68 20.31
C SER A 27 10.70 -0.24 20.80
N LYS A 28 10.02 0.72 20.19
CA LYS A 28 10.04 2.15 20.57
C LYS A 28 8.81 2.57 21.38
N ASP A 29 7.95 1.63 21.72
CA ASP A 29 6.80 1.82 22.59
C ASP A 29 5.84 2.93 22.13
N TYR A 30 5.56 2.98 20.82
CA TYR A 30 4.53 3.87 20.31
C TYR A 30 3.12 3.38 20.65
N PRO A 31 2.13 4.29 20.73
CA PRO A 31 0.73 3.86 20.81
C PRO A 31 0.36 2.91 19.68
N LEU A 32 -0.49 1.94 19.99
CA LEU A 32 -1.03 0.98 19.02
C LEU A 32 -2.50 1.25 18.76
N LYS A 33 -2.93 1.14 17.51
CA LYS A 33 -4.33 1.28 17.11
C LYS A 33 -4.74 0.15 16.18
N LYS A 34 -5.87 -0.48 16.45
CA LYS A 34 -6.45 -1.45 15.53
C LYS A 34 -6.88 -0.77 14.22
N GLY A 35 -6.70 -1.45 13.10
CA GLY A 35 -7.08 -0.93 11.79
C GLY A 35 -8.52 -0.43 11.74
N GLU A 36 -9.45 -1.20 12.31
CA GLU A 36 -10.89 -0.84 12.38
C GLU A 36 -11.18 0.50 13.05
N SER A 37 -10.25 1.02 13.88
CA SER A 37 -10.41 2.30 14.56
C SER A 37 -10.08 3.51 13.70
N PHE A 38 -9.34 3.37 12.59
CA PHE A 38 -8.90 4.53 11.82
C PHE A 38 -9.01 4.39 10.29
N PHE A 39 -9.26 3.20 9.74
CA PHE A 39 -9.51 3.07 8.31
C PHE A 39 -10.57 2.02 7.99
N LYS A 40 -11.05 2.04 6.75
CA LYS A 40 -11.95 1.05 6.19
C LYS A 40 -11.38 0.49 4.89
N LEU A 41 -11.55 -0.81 4.68
CA LEU A 41 -11.32 -1.47 3.41
C LEU A 41 -12.65 -1.77 2.73
N SER A 42 -12.67 -1.62 1.41
CA SER A 42 -13.79 -2.01 0.57
C SER A 42 -13.30 -2.97 -0.51
N ASN A 43 -14.12 -3.94 -0.85
CA ASN A 43 -13.83 -4.84 -1.95
C ASN A 43 -13.97 -4.09 -3.29
N GLY A 44 -13.08 -4.39 -4.22
CA GLY A 44 -13.22 -3.93 -5.59
C GLY A 44 -14.38 -4.60 -6.30
N LYS A 45 -14.64 -4.19 -7.53
CA LYS A 45 -15.73 -4.67 -8.38
C LYS A 45 -15.17 -5.15 -9.71
N ALA A 46 -15.69 -6.24 -10.24
CA ALA A 46 -15.33 -6.71 -11.57
C ALA A 46 -15.58 -5.63 -12.62
N VAL A 47 -14.66 -5.48 -13.56
CA VAL A 47 -14.88 -4.66 -14.75
C VAL A 47 -15.46 -5.55 -15.83
N PRO A 48 -16.71 -5.29 -16.31
CA PRO A 48 -17.27 -6.03 -17.42
C PRO A 48 -16.34 -5.97 -18.64
N GLU A 49 -16.21 -7.05 -19.38
CA GLU A 49 -15.29 -7.13 -20.51
C GLU A 49 -15.57 -6.04 -21.56
N SER A 50 -16.84 -5.70 -21.77
CA SER A 50 -17.28 -4.63 -22.68
C SER A 50 -16.80 -3.23 -22.25
N LYS A 51 -16.41 -3.04 -20.99
CA LYS A 51 -15.90 -1.76 -20.43
C LYS A 51 -14.39 -1.72 -20.27
N ARG A 52 -13.68 -2.78 -20.67
CA ARG A 52 -12.22 -2.84 -20.59
C ARG A 52 -11.62 -2.10 -21.77
N LEU A 53 -10.74 -1.16 -21.48
CA LEU A 53 -10.08 -0.28 -22.45
C LEU A 53 -8.56 -0.50 -22.42
N ASN A 54 -7.86 0.01 -23.44
CA ASN A 54 -6.40 0.02 -23.51
C ASN A 54 -5.75 1.26 -22.88
N GLY A 55 -6.54 2.23 -22.45
CA GLY A 55 -6.10 3.45 -21.82
C GLY A 55 -7.23 4.12 -21.06
N GLY A 56 -6.93 5.13 -20.27
CA GLY A 56 -7.89 5.86 -19.44
C GLY A 56 -7.61 5.68 -17.95
N ILE A 57 -8.65 5.43 -17.16
CA ILE A 57 -8.53 5.22 -15.72
C ILE A 57 -8.01 3.82 -15.45
N PRO A 58 -6.90 3.66 -14.69
CA PRO A 58 -6.33 2.34 -14.42
C PRO A 58 -7.23 1.52 -13.50
N ALA A 59 -7.42 0.25 -13.85
CA ALA A 59 -8.11 -0.75 -13.05
C ALA A 59 -7.09 -1.69 -12.39
N TYR A 60 -6.94 -1.57 -11.09
CA TYR A 60 -5.97 -2.34 -10.31
C TYR A 60 -6.53 -3.68 -9.87
N GLY A 61 -5.77 -4.74 -10.15
CA GLY A 61 -5.93 -6.06 -9.55
C GLY A 61 -4.93 -6.28 -8.41
N GLY A 62 -4.75 -7.52 -8.02
CA GLY A 62 -3.82 -7.87 -6.93
C GLY A 62 -2.34 -7.59 -7.23
N ASN A 63 -1.96 -7.54 -8.49
CA ASN A 63 -0.57 -7.44 -8.96
C ASN A 63 -0.27 -6.15 -9.76
N GLY A 64 -1.13 -5.16 -9.67
CA GLY A 64 -0.99 -3.93 -10.43
C GLY A 64 -2.14 -3.71 -11.41
N ILE A 65 -1.88 -2.92 -12.46
CA ILE A 65 -2.91 -2.57 -13.45
C ILE A 65 -3.24 -3.79 -14.30
N SER A 66 -4.51 -4.18 -14.31
CA SER A 66 -5.02 -5.28 -15.14
C SER A 66 -5.52 -4.79 -16.50
N TRP A 67 -6.25 -3.68 -16.50
CA TRP A 67 -6.76 -2.98 -17.68
C TRP A 67 -7.12 -1.55 -17.32
N TYR A 68 -7.79 -0.87 -18.22
CA TYR A 68 -8.27 0.50 -18.05
C TYR A 68 -9.77 0.58 -18.24
N THR A 69 -10.39 1.64 -17.76
CA THR A 69 -11.82 1.91 -17.89
C THR A 69 -12.04 3.42 -18.03
N ASP A 70 -13.24 3.82 -18.34
CA ASP A 70 -13.67 5.22 -18.41
C ASP A 70 -14.37 5.70 -17.14
N GLU A 71 -14.56 4.81 -16.17
CA GLU A 71 -15.19 5.10 -14.87
C GLU A 71 -14.19 4.94 -13.73
N SER A 72 -14.28 5.78 -12.70
CA SER A 72 -13.55 5.61 -11.45
C SER A 72 -14.42 4.95 -10.39
N LEU A 73 -13.82 4.11 -9.56
CA LEU A 73 -14.41 3.59 -8.35
C LEU A 73 -14.05 4.44 -7.13
N PHE A 74 -12.86 5.05 -7.17
CA PHE A 74 -12.32 5.88 -6.11
C PHE A 74 -11.43 6.98 -6.72
N ASP A 75 -11.56 8.22 -6.25
CA ASP A 75 -10.93 9.36 -6.91
C ASP A 75 -9.67 9.87 -6.23
N ALA A 76 -9.42 9.49 -4.98
CA ALA A 76 -8.26 9.91 -4.21
C ALA A 76 -7.13 8.85 -4.25
N ASP A 77 -5.94 9.26 -3.83
CA ASP A 77 -4.84 8.32 -3.56
C ASP A 77 -5.26 7.34 -2.47
N THR A 78 -4.89 6.07 -2.63
CA THR A 78 -5.30 5.02 -1.71
C THR A 78 -4.33 3.85 -1.70
N ILE A 79 -4.50 2.98 -0.71
CA ILE A 79 -3.78 1.71 -0.61
C ILE A 79 -4.68 0.62 -1.19
N VAL A 80 -4.13 -0.11 -2.18
CA VAL A 80 -4.76 -1.29 -2.79
C VAL A 80 -4.11 -2.55 -2.24
N VAL A 81 -4.93 -3.54 -1.91
CA VAL A 81 -4.50 -4.82 -1.31
C VAL A 81 -4.92 -5.97 -2.22
N GLY A 82 -3.97 -6.81 -2.60
CA GLY A 82 -4.26 -8.05 -3.34
C GLY A 82 -5.01 -9.06 -2.47
N ARG A 83 -6.06 -9.67 -3.03
CA ARG A 83 -6.91 -10.64 -2.31
C ARG A 83 -6.58 -12.09 -2.59
N VAL A 84 -6.08 -12.40 -3.78
CA VAL A 84 -6.00 -13.78 -4.29
C VAL A 84 -4.59 -14.11 -4.75
N GLY A 85 -4.28 -15.42 -4.81
CA GLY A 85 -3.02 -15.94 -5.33
C GLY A 85 -1.84 -15.79 -4.38
N PHE A 86 -0.63 -15.94 -4.91
CA PHE A 86 0.61 -15.87 -4.15
C PHE A 86 0.90 -14.47 -3.59
N GLN A 87 0.36 -13.44 -4.22
CA GLN A 87 0.56 -12.05 -3.83
C GLN A 87 -0.59 -11.49 -2.98
N ARG A 88 -1.45 -12.36 -2.47
CA ARG A 88 -2.50 -11.94 -1.53
C ARG A 88 -1.87 -11.30 -0.28
N GLY A 89 -2.45 -10.22 0.14
CA GLY A 89 -1.94 -9.42 1.26
C GLY A 89 -0.86 -8.42 0.89
N ASN A 90 -0.35 -8.41 -0.36
CA ASN A 90 0.52 -7.36 -0.84
C ASN A 90 -0.23 -6.04 -0.95
N VAL A 91 0.46 -4.97 -0.58
CA VAL A 91 -0.10 -3.62 -0.52
C VAL A 91 0.61 -2.70 -1.50
N HIS A 92 -0.15 -1.78 -2.11
CA HIS A 92 0.37 -0.80 -3.06
C HIS A 92 -0.28 0.56 -2.79
N LEU A 93 0.53 1.61 -2.70
CA LEU A 93 0.03 2.98 -2.71
C LEU A 93 -0.14 3.44 -4.15
N VAL A 94 -1.35 3.80 -4.53
CA VAL A 94 -1.71 4.18 -5.90
C VAL A 94 -2.41 5.54 -5.94
N LYS A 95 -2.22 6.26 -7.03
CA LYS A 95 -2.86 7.55 -7.27
C LYS A 95 -4.25 7.38 -7.86
N GLY A 96 -5.19 8.18 -7.37
CA GLY A 96 -6.49 8.31 -7.99
C GLY A 96 -6.49 9.26 -9.20
N PRO A 97 -7.56 9.25 -10.03
CA PRO A 97 -8.69 8.33 -9.97
C PRO A 97 -8.33 6.91 -10.40
N LEU A 98 -9.02 5.92 -9.86
CA LEU A 98 -8.75 4.51 -10.15
C LEU A 98 -10.01 3.64 -10.07
N TRP A 99 -9.95 2.49 -10.71
CA TRP A 99 -10.85 1.37 -10.46
C TRP A 99 -10.10 0.27 -9.72
N VAL A 100 -10.77 -0.51 -8.91
CA VAL A 100 -10.24 -1.69 -8.23
C VAL A 100 -11.10 -2.88 -8.60
N THR A 101 -10.47 -3.94 -9.13
CA THR A 101 -11.19 -5.16 -9.54
C THR A 101 -11.57 -6.00 -8.33
N ASP A 102 -12.39 -7.02 -8.54
CA ASP A 102 -12.83 -7.96 -7.49
C ASP A 102 -11.70 -8.84 -6.94
N ASN A 103 -10.53 -8.84 -7.57
CA ASN A 103 -9.31 -9.51 -7.08
C ASN A 103 -8.52 -8.68 -6.07
N ALA A 104 -8.98 -7.49 -5.73
CA ALA A 104 -8.32 -6.60 -4.78
C ALA A 104 -9.33 -5.90 -3.86
N MET A 105 -8.77 -5.30 -2.82
CA MET A 105 -9.47 -4.39 -1.91
C MET A 105 -8.76 -3.04 -1.95
N TYR A 106 -9.42 -1.99 -1.49
CA TYR A 106 -8.82 -0.67 -1.36
C TYR A 106 -9.26 0.01 -0.07
N MET A 107 -8.42 0.91 0.41
CA MET A 107 -8.72 1.73 1.58
C MET A 107 -9.70 2.83 1.19
N SER A 108 -10.97 2.64 1.52
CA SER A 108 -12.06 3.56 1.14
C SER A 108 -12.18 4.77 2.07
N SER A 109 -11.62 4.70 3.27
CA SER A 109 -11.48 5.85 4.18
C SER A 109 -10.32 5.66 5.13
N CYS A 110 -9.73 6.76 5.56
CA CYS A 110 -8.66 6.77 6.57
C CYS A 110 -8.72 8.08 7.36
N ASP A 111 -8.41 8.00 8.65
CA ASP A 111 -8.27 9.18 9.50
C ASP A 111 -6.86 9.79 9.33
N PHE A 112 -6.76 10.75 8.41
CA PHE A 112 -5.52 11.45 8.10
C PHE A 112 -5.07 12.44 9.18
N SER A 113 -5.87 12.66 10.22
CA SER A 113 -5.42 13.40 11.41
C SER A 113 -4.46 12.56 12.27
N GLN A 114 -4.46 11.25 12.09
CA GLN A 114 -3.63 10.31 12.85
C GLN A 114 -2.57 9.59 12.02
N TYR A 115 -2.82 9.40 10.72
CA TYR A 115 -1.95 8.64 9.83
C TYR A 115 -1.64 9.37 8.53
N ASN A 116 -0.38 9.28 8.12
CA ASN A 116 0.10 9.64 6.80
C ASN A 116 0.10 8.40 5.90
N LEU A 117 -0.41 8.49 4.68
CA LEU A 117 -0.48 7.33 3.76
C LEU A 117 0.88 6.74 3.41
N THR A 118 1.91 7.56 3.23
CA THR A 118 3.26 7.08 2.92
C THR A 118 3.85 6.30 4.09
N PHE A 119 3.65 6.76 5.32
CA PHE A 119 4.01 6.00 6.51
C PHE A 119 3.24 4.68 6.58
N LEU A 120 1.93 4.73 6.36
CA LEU A 120 1.05 3.57 6.51
C LEU A 120 1.35 2.48 5.48
N ILE A 121 1.64 2.84 4.22
CA ILE A 121 2.02 1.84 3.22
C ILE A 121 3.32 1.13 3.58
N GLU A 122 4.32 1.86 4.07
CA GLU A 122 5.57 1.24 4.51
C GLU A 122 5.38 0.36 5.75
N LEU A 123 4.58 0.81 6.72
CA LEU A 123 4.22 -0.02 7.87
C LEU A 123 3.57 -1.34 7.42
N MET A 124 2.58 -1.27 6.55
CA MET A 124 1.89 -2.45 6.01
C MET A 124 2.82 -3.35 5.21
N ALA A 125 3.77 -2.78 4.45
CA ALA A 125 4.75 -3.55 3.69
C ALA A 125 5.72 -4.36 4.57
N HIS A 126 5.92 -3.95 5.82
CA HIS A 126 6.74 -4.68 6.81
C HIS A 126 5.96 -5.82 7.52
N VAL A 127 4.67 -5.95 7.27
CA VAL A 127 3.80 -6.93 7.92
C VAL A 127 3.35 -7.99 6.93
N ASP A 128 3.54 -9.25 7.28
CA ASP A 128 2.95 -10.37 6.54
C ASP A 128 1.56 -10.68 7.09
N PHE A 129 0.54 -10.09 6.49
CA PHE A 129 -0.85 -10.26 6.93
C PHE A 129 -1.39 -11.66 6.72
N THR A 130 -0.75 -12.50 5.90
CA THR A 130 -1.16 -13.89 5.73
C THR A 130 -0.97 -14.72 7.00
N LYS A 131 -0.09 -14.29 7.90
CA LYS A 131 0.10 -14.91 9.21
C LYS A 131 -1.09 -14.76 10.15
N PHE A 132 -1.96 -13.80 9.87
CA PHE A 132 -3.14 -13.48 10.69
C PHE A 132 -4.45 -13.89 10.03
N GLN A 133 -4.40 -14.54 8.86
CA GLN A 133 -5.61 -15.02 8.20
C GLN A 133 -6.14 -16.31 8.85
N ASP A 134 -7.44 -16.55 8.69
CA ASP A 134 -8.09 -17.76 9.22
C ASP A 134 -7.62 -19.01 8.46
N ALA A 135 -7.54 -20.15 9.17
CA ALA A 135 -7.00 -21.41 8.63
C ALA A 135 -7.74 -21.97 7.40
N GLY A 136 -8.99 -21.55 7.18
CA GLY A 136 -9.79 -21.92 6.00
C GLY A 136 -9.53 -21.10 4.74
N ASP A 137 -8.82 -19.98 4.86
CA ASP A 137 -8.66 -18.98 3.79
C ASP A 137 -7.32 -19.10 3.04
N LEU A 138 -6.94 -20.31 2.65
CA LEU A 138 -5.64 -20.57 2.02
C LEU A 138 -5.45 -19.91 0.64
N LYS A 139 -6.53 -19.49 -0.03
CA LYS A 139 -6.51 -18.95 -1.39
C LYS A 139 -6.87 -17.47 -1.48
N LYS A 140 -7.46 -16.92 -0.44
CA LYS A 140 -7.90 -15.51 -0.38
C LYS A 140 -7.49 -14.92 0.95
N ILE A 141 -7.23 -13.61 0.96
CA ILE A 141 -7.16 -12.85 2.20
C ILE A 141 -8.41 -11.98 2.32
N THR A 142 -8.98 -11.94 3.53
CA THR A 142 -10.14 -11.10 3.86
C THR A 142 -9.69 -9.76 4.44
N GLN A 143 -10.64 -8.89 4.77
CA GLN A 143 -10.37 -7.62 5.43
C GLN A 143 -9.89 -7.80 6.87
N ARG A 144 -10.31 -8.87 7.55
CA ARG A 144 -10.11 -9.08 8.98
C ARG A 144 -8.65 -8.97 9.45
N PRO A 145 -7.64 -9.60 8.82
CA PRO A 145 -6.25 -9.45 9.24
C PRO A 145 -5.80 -7.98 9.31
N PHE A 146 -6.22 -7.17 8.33
CA PHE A 146 -5.88 -5.75 8.27
C PHE A 146 -6.61 -4.93 9.33
N MET A 147 -7.88 -5.24 9.57
CA MET A 147 -8.72 -4.50 10.51
C MET A 147 -8.39 -4.80 11.97
N GLN A 148 -7.94 -6.02 12.27
CA GLN A 148 -7.62 -6.44 13.64
C GLN A 148 -6.15 -6.22 14.04
N PHE A 149 -5.25 -6.05 13.07
CA PHE A 149 -3.85 -5.76 13.35
C PHE A 149 -3.70 -4.46 14.16
N GLU A 150 -2.78 -4.46 15.11
CA GLU A 150 -2.45 -3.29 15.92
C GLU A 150 -1.28 -2.53 15.29
N TYR A 151 -1.61 -1.40 14.66
CA TYR A 151 -0.68 -0.55 13.94
C TYR A 151 0.02 0.42 14.88
N LEU A 152 1.33 0.62 14.70
CA LEU A 152 2.06 1.70 15.32
C LEU A 152 1.38 3.04 15.00
N CYS A 153 1.20 3.89 15.98
CA CYS A 153 0.68 5.25 15.79
C CYS A 153 1.64 6.28 16.39
N PRO A 154 2.82 6.48 15.77
CA PRO A 154 3.74 7.52 16.21
C PRO A 154 3.14 8.91 15.95
N PRO A 155 3.69 9.98 16.57
CA PRO A 155 3.25 11.34 16.29
C PRO A 155 3.21 11.63 14.80
N LEU A 156 2.15 12.29 14.32
CA LEU A 156 1.97 12.59 12.89
C LEU A 156 3.15 13.38 12.32
N SER A 157 3.78 14.24 13.12
CA SER A 157 4.99 14.97 12.73
C SER A 157 6.16 14.06 12.35
N LEU A 158 6.36 12.95 13.05
CA LEU A 158 7.39 11.95 12.69
C LEU A 158 7.01 11.17 11.45
N GLN A 159 5.74 10.81 11.29
CA GLN A 159 5.24 10.19 10.07
C GLN A 159 5.47 11.09 8.85
N ASN A 160 5.20 12.39 8.98
CA ASN A 160 5.41 13.38 7.92
C ASN A 160 6.91 13.56 7.60
N GLN A 161 7.79 13.55 8.58
CA GLN A 161 9.25 13.56 8.35
C GLN A 161 9.70 12.33 7.53
N PHE A 162 9.18 11.16 7.85
CA PHE A 162 9.43 9.95 7.07
C PHE A 162 8.90 10.09 5.63
N ALA A 163 7.69 10.62 5.46
CA ALA A 163 7.10 10.84 4.13
C ALA A 163 7.93 11.82 3.29
N ASP A 164 8.46 12.87 3.89
CA ASP A 164 9.37 13.82 3.20
C ASP A 164 10.66 13.12 2.76
N PHE A 165 11.23 12.27 3.60
CA PHE A 165 12.40 11.46 3.23
C PHE A 165 12.09 10.53 2.05
N VAL A 166 10.97 9.82 2.07
CA VAL A 166 10.53 8.96 0.95
C VAL A 166 10.38 9.77 -0.33
N ALA A 167 9.78 10.95 -0.27
CA ALA A 167 9.62 11.82 -1.43
C ALA A 167 10.96 12.21 -2.06
N GLU A 168 11.99 12.50 -1.26
CA GLU A 168 13.35 12.79 -1.75
C GLU A 168 13.99 11.55 -2.39
N VAL A 169 13.84 10.39 -1.80
CA VAL A 169 14.35 9.13 -2.38
C VAL A 169 13.65 8.82 -3.69
N ASP A 170 12.34 9.03 -3.78
CA ASP A 170 11.56 8.78 -5.00
C ASP A 170 11.98 9.71 -6.15
N LYS A 171 12.34 10.96 -5.88
CA LYS A 171 12.96 11.85 -6.88
C LYS A 171 14.24 11.24 -7.44
N SER A 172 15.10 10.73 -6.58
CA SER A 172 16.35 10.07 -6.99
C SER A 172 16.09 8.82 -7.82
N LYS A 173 15.06 8.03 -7.48
CA LYS A 173 14.64 6.88 -8.30
C LYS A 173 14.22 7.28 -9.70
N VAL A 174 13.43 8.34 -9.84
CA VAL A 174 12.99 8.87 -11.15
C VAL A 174 14.20 9.27 -12.00
N GLU A 175 15.19 9.94 -11.43
CA GLU A 175 16.42 10.33 -12.15
C GLU A 175 17.21 9.09 -12.61
N VAL A 176 17.38 8.08 -11.75
CA VAL A 176 18.05 6.83 -12.10
C VAL A 176 17.30 6.11 -13.21
N GLN A 177 15.97 6.03 -13.14
CA GLN A 177 15.14 5.37 -14.15
C GLN A 177 15.24 6.07 -15.50
N LYS A 178 15.15 7.39 -15.55
CA LYS A 178 15.36 8.18 -16.78
C LYS A 178 16.72 7.89 -17.42
N ALA A 179 17.76 7.77 -16.62
CA ALA A 179 19.10 7.43 -17.11
C ALA A 179 19.21 5.99 -17.63
N LEU A 180 18.37 5.05 -17.13
CA LEU A 180 18.26 3.68 -17.66
C LEU A 180 17.58 3.67 -19.02
N ASP A 181 16.49 4.43 -19.17
CA ASP A 181 15.66 4.45 -20.38
C ASP A 181 16.39 5.11 -21.59
N GLN A 182 17.44 5.89 -21.32
CA GLN A 182 18.27 6.57 -22.34
C GLN A 182 19.47 5.72 -22.84
N THR A 183 19.65 4.52 -22.30
CA THR A 183 20.74 3.59 -22.65
C THR A 183 20.23 2.38 -23.40
#